data_87141f0b032cbf4a88e0bae56c4dbeac
#
_entry.id   87141f0b032cbf4a88e0bae56c4dbeac
#
_cell.length_a   1.000
_cell.length_b   1.000
_cell.length_c   1.000
_cell.angle_alpha   90.00
_cell.angle_beta   90.00
_cell.angle_gamma   90.00
#
_symmetry.space_group_name_H-M   'P 1'
#
loop_
_entity.id
_entity.type
_entity.pdbx_description
1 polymer ?
#
loop_
_entity_poly.entity_id
_entity_poly.type
_entity_poly.pdbx_seq_one_letter_code
_entity_poly.pdbx_strand_id
1 'polypeptide(L)'
;MSKSLVVFVLLLIGAIPVAAQKVLAGNSAPAASVPFSPPAIHALQISAGDLLDLNVFDTPELSAKLRVDEQGKVTLPVAGALSVRGLTAEQAGQAIEGRLRGADVLKDPHVSVTVLEFSTQGVTVLGEVKNPGVYPLLGAHGLLDLISAAGGETTSAGKDVAITHHDDPDHPVIVKVGSKAGSTVAFNVDVRPGDTIMVSHAGIVYVVGDVGKPGGFLIENNDRLTVLQAIALAQGTNRTASLNHAKLIRKTDGVRQEVPIPLKKILADKAADETLADGDILFVPSSAAKNALRDAETALPGVAAASIYHVP
;
A
#
# COMPACT_ATOMS: atom_id res chain seq x y z
N MET A 1 39.65 -65.99 -33.62
CA MET A 1 38.55 -66.91 -33.97
C MET A 1 37.27 -66.33 -33.40
N SER A 2 36.51 -65.68 -34.29
CA SER A 2 35.18 -66.11 -34.70
C SER A 2 34.08 -65.79 -33.68
N LYS A 3 32.99 -65.15 -33.96
CA LYS A 3 32.12 -65.02 -35.14
C LYS A 3 31.20 -63.81 -34.97
N SER A 4 31.01 -63.04 -36.00
CA SER A 4 29.96 -62.09 -36.20
C SER A 4 28.56 -62.71 -36.09
N LEU A 5 27.62 -62.02 -35.44
CA LEU A 5 26.22 -62.25 -35.62
C LEU A 5 25.52 -60.91 -35.91
N VAL A 6 25.21 -60.76 -37.22
CA VAL A 6 24.40 -59.69 -37.75
C VAL A 6 22.96 -60.06 -37.51
N VAL A 7 22.20 -59.26 -36.74
CA VAL A 7 20.74 -59.41 -36.63
C VAL A 7 20.11 -58.24 -37.40
N PHE A 8 19.49 -58.61 -38.50
CA PHE A 8 18.62 -57.78 -39.33
C PHE A 8 17.32 -57.52 -38.58
N VAL A 9 17.01 -56.29 -38.19
CA VAL A 9 15.68 -55.93 -37.70
C VAL A 9 14.92 -55.20 -38.81
N LEU A 10 13.88 -55.87 -39.24
CA LEU A 10 12.92 -55.47 -40.27
C LEU A 10 12.11 -54.24 -39.76
N LEU A 11 12.16 -53.15 -40.50
CA LEU A 11 11.37 -51.93 -40.23
C LEU A 11 9.92 -52.16 -40.76
N LEU A 12 8.96 -52.37 -39.88
CA LEU A 12 7.55 -52.42 -40.20
C LEU A 12 6.99 -50.98 -40.09
N ILE A 13 6.75 -50.36 -41.26
CA ILE A 13 6.10 -49.08 -41.38
C ILE A 13 4.59 -49.31 -41.21
N GLY A 14 4.08 -49.06 -40.02
CA GLY A 14 2.64 -49.02 -39.75
C GLY A 14 2.07 -47.63 -40.09
N ALA A 15 1.26 -47.57 -41.11
CA ALA A 15 0.49 -46.40 -41.48
C ALA A 15 -0.60 -46.11 -40.43
N ILE A 16 -0.47 -44.99 -39.73
CA ILE A 16 -1.51 -44.48 -38.82
C ILE A 16 -2.47 -43.61 -39.62
N PRO A 17 -3.79 -43.89 -39.58
CA PRO A 17 -4.76 -43.02 -40.29
C PRO A 17 -4.87 -41.69 -39.56
N VAL A 18 -4.66 -40.58 -40.31
CA VAL A 18 -4.93 -39.22 -39.89
C VAL A 18 -6.44 -39.04 -39.70
N ALA A 19 -6.92 -39.12 -38.47
CA ALA A 19 -8.27 -38.71 -38.12
C ALA A 19 -8.33 -37.19 -38.21
N ALA A 20 -9.10 -36.67 -39.18
CA ALA A 20 -9.42 -35.26 -39.34
C ALA A 20 -10.06 -34.72 -38.06
N GLN A 21 -9.31 -33.97 -37.23
CA GLN A 21 -9.87 -33.18 -36.16
C GLN A 21 -10.65 -32.02 -36.76
N LYS A 22 -11.96 -32.11 -36.63
CA LYS A 22 -12.90 -31.02 -36.92
C LYS A 22 -12.62 -29.89 -35.96
N VAL A 23 -11.92 -28.85 -36.41
CA VAL A 23 -11.72 -27.60 -35.66
C VAL A 23 -13.11 -26.99 -35.46
N LEU A 24 -13.64 -27.08 -34.25
CA LEU A 24 -14.75 -26.26 -33.83
C LEU A 24 -14.26 -24.82 -33.80
N ALA A 25 -14.70 -24.06 -34.78
CA ALA A 25 -14.58 -22.61 -34.80
C ALA A 25 -15.30 -22.08 -33.54
N GLY A 26 -14.56 -21.91 -32.47
CA GLY A 26 -15.00 -21.18 -31.30
C GLY A 26 -15.22 -19.73 -31.73
N ASN A 27 -16.45 -19.29 -31.57
CA ASN A 27 -16.88 -17.91 -31.77
C ASN A 27 -16.15 -17.01 -30.78
N SER A 28 -14.95 -16.56 -31.13
CA SER A 28 -14.24 -15.53 -30.38
C SER A 28 -14.99 -14.24 -30.61
N ALA A 29 -15.86 -13.88 -29.68
CA ALA A 29 -16.38 -12.53 -29.62
C ALA A 29 -15.17 -11.59 -29.57
N PRO A 30 -15.14 -10.50 -30.36
CA PRO A 30 -14.07 -9.55 -30.29
C PRO A 30 -14.04 -9.00 -28.86
N ALA A 31 -12.90 -9.17 -28.18
CA ALA A 31 -12.65 -8.50 -26.91
C ALA A 31 -12.91 -7.02 -27.11
N ALA A 32 -13.94 -6.50 -26.43
CA ALA A 32 -14.24 -5.09 -26.44
C ALA A 32 -12.95 -4.38 -25.99
N SER A 33 -12.29 -3.72 -26.93
CA SER A 33 -11.20 -2.82 -26.63
C SER A 33 -11.79 -1.72 -25.78
N VAL A 34 -11.52 -1.77 -24.47
CA VAL A 34 -11.77 -0.65 -23.57
C VAL A 34 -11.00 0.53 -24.17
N PRO A 35 -11.67 1.62 -24.56
CA PRO A 35 -10.93 2.77 -25.09
C PRO A 35 -9.99 3.25 -24.00
N PHE A 36 -8.68 3.18 -24.25
CA PHE A 36 -7.68 3.84 -23.43
C PHE A 36 -7.89 5.34 -23.63
N SER A 37 -8.67 5.95 -22.73
CA SER A 37 -8.68 7.40 -22.61
C SER A 37 -7.36 7.78 -21.94
N PRO A 38 -6.46 8.50 -22.64
CA PRO A 38 -5.27 9.01 -21.99
C PRO A 38 -5.73 9.87 -20.82
N PRO A 39 -5.06 9.79 -19.64
CA PRO A 39 -5.37 10.65 -18.52
C PRO A 39 -5.35 12.10 -19.02
N ALA A 40 -6.39 12.86 -18.71
CA ALA A 40 -6.42 14.28 -19.02
C ALA A 40 -5.20 14.90 -18.35
N ILE A 41 -4.25 15.39 -19.16
CA ILE A 41 -3.12 16.16 -18.65
C ILE A 41 -3.75 17.45 -18.12
N HIS A 42 -4.03 17.50 -16.83
CA HIS A 42 -4.45 18.73 -16.19
C HIS A 42 -3.26 19.69 -16.31
N ALA A 43 -3.40 20.64 -17.24
CA ALA A 43 -2.39 21.69 -17.39
C ALA A 43 -2.26 22.38 -16.04
N LEU A 44 -1.03 22.44 -15.52
CA LEU A 44 -0.69 23.05 -14.23
C LEU A 44 -1.27 24.46 -14.15
N GLN A 45 -2.17 24.70 -13.23
CA GLN A 45 -2.83 25.98 -13.02
C GLN A 45 -2.12 26.75 -11.91
N ILE A 46 -2.00 28.05 -12.10
CA ILE A 46 -1.41 28.97 -11.13
C ILE A 46 -2.33 29.10 -9.92
N SER A 47 -1.76 29.01 -8.74
CA SER A 47 -2.43 29.10 -7.45
C SER A 47 -1.87 30.24 -6.58
N ALA A 48 -2.57 30.57 -5.51
CA ALA A 48 -2.09 31.56 -4.53
C ALA A 48 -0.76 31.09 -3.91
N GLY A 49 0.17 32.00 -3.74
CA GLY A 49 1.50 31.73 -3.19
C GLY A 49 2.55 31.33 -4.22
N ASP A 50 2.18 30.94 -5.43
CA ASP A 50 3.13 30.55 -6.49
C ASP A 50 4.06 31.70 -6.86
N LEU A 51 5.32 31.37 -7.19
CA LEU A 51 6.30 32.33 -7.68
C LEU A 51 6.43 32.21 -9.20
N LEU A 52 6.06 33.26 -9.90
CA LEU A 52 6.11 33.37 -11.34
C LEU A 52 7.35 34.16 -11.78
N ASP A 53 8.01 33.69 -12.83
CA ASP A 53 9.03 34.45 -13.56
C ASP A 53 8.40 35.02 -14.84
N LEU A 54 8.24 36.34 -14.82
CA LEU A 54 7.70 37.10 -15.94
C LEU A 54 8.86 37.59 -16.78
N ASN A 55 8.90 37.20 -18.06
CA ASN A 55 9.86 37.69 -19.02
C ASN A 55 9.14 38.44 -20.14
N VAL A 56 9.39 39.71 -20.30
CA VAL A 56 8.85 40.54 -21.37
C VAL A 56 9.92 40.74 -22.44
N PHE A 57 9.66 40.28 -23.65
CA PHE A 57 10.59 40.38 -24.76
C PHE A 57 10.82 41.85 -25.13
N ASP A 58 12.05 42.22 -25.48
CA ASP A 58 12.49 43.58 -25.82
C ASP A 58 12.31 44.65 -24.70
N THR A 59 11.82 44.26 -23.49
CA THR A 59 11.61 45.21 -22.39
C THR A 59 11.97 44.55 -21.06
N PRO A 60 13.29 44.34 -20.80
CA PRO A 60 13.72 43.62 -19.57
C PRO A 60 13.36 44.37 -18.27
N GLU A 61 13.11 45.67 -18.35
CA GLU A 61 12.70 46.50 -17.18
C GLU A 61 11.32 46.11 -16.64
N LEU A 62 10.46 45.45 -17.46
CA LEU A 62 9.18 44.97 -17.05
C LEU A 62 9.21 43.48 -16.66
N SER A 63 10.36 42.81 -16.87
CA SER A 63 10.56 41.44 -16.44
C SER A 63 10.79 41.40 -14.92
N ALA A 64 10.09 40.52 -14.22
CA ALA A 64 10.15 40.45 -12.77
C ALA A 64 9.71 39.07 -12.24
N LYS A 65 10.19 38.71 -11.06
CA LYS A 65 9.66 37.61 -10.28
C LYS A 65 8.47 38.09 -9.47
N LEU A 66 7.32 37.51 -9.70
CA LEU A 66 6.06 37.93 -9.10
C LEU A 66 5.48 36.77 -8.27
N ARG A 67 5.17 37.06 -7.01
CA ARG A 67 4.42 36.09 -6.18
C ARG A 67 2.92 36.36 -6.29
N VAL A 68 2.17 35.31 -6.48
CA VAL A 68 0.70 35.34 -6.50
C VAL A 68 0.20 35.56 -5.07
N ASP A 69 -0.64 36.56 -4.87
CA ASP A 69 -1.21 36.88 -3.57
C ASP A 69 -2.33 35.87 -3.16
N GLU A 70 -2.84 35.99 -1.92
CA GLU A 70 -3.92 35.12 -1.40
C GLU A 70 -5.21 35.22 -2.23
N GLN A 71 -5.43 36.37 -2.89
CA GLN A 71 -6.58 36.59 -3.77
C GLN A 71 -6.36 36.04 -5.19
N GLY A 72 -5.19 35.45 -5.47
CA GLY A 72 -4.84 34.88 -6.77
C GLY A 72 -4.45 35.93 -7.80
N LYS A 73 -3.94 37.08 -7.37
CA LYS A 73 -3.50 38.17 -8.24
C LYS A 73 -1.97 38.31 -8.21
N VAL A 74 -1.43 38.84 -9.29
CA VAL A 74 -0.04 39.33 -9.38
C VAL A 74 -0.05 40.83 -9.60
N THR A 75 0.92 41.52 -9.03
CA THR A 75 1.10 42.97 -9.24
C THR A 75 2.18 43.17 -10.29
N LEU A 76 1.75 43.61 -11.48
CA LEU A 76 2.63 43.91 -12.59
C LEU A 76 3.29 45.29 -12.44
N PRO A 77 4.57 45.46 -12.76
CA PRO A 77 5.17 46.78 -12.89
C PRO A 77 4.36 47.63 -13.87
N VAL A 78 4.00 48.85 -13.50
CA VAL A 78 3.28 49.86 -14.31
C VAL A 78 1.83 49.52 -14.67
N ALA A 79 1.44 48.22 -14.82
CA ALA A 79 0.11 47.81 -15.26
C ALA A 79 -0.85 47.43 -14.11
N GLY A 80 -0.36 47.38 -12.83
CA GLY A 80 -1.18 47.12 -11.67
C GLY A 80 -1.51 45.63 -11.45
N ALA A 81 -2.51 45.37 -10.61
CA ALA A 81 -2.89 44.01 -10.24
C ALA A 81 -3.72 43.27 -11.35
N LEU A 82 -3.41 42.00 -11.57
CA LEU A 82 -4.07 41.12 -12.49
C LEU A 82 -4.38 39.78 -11.85
N SER A 83 -5.58 39.23 -12.01
CA SER A 83 -5.94 37.89 -11.53
C SER A 83 -5.38 36.82 -12.47
N VAL A 84 -4.61 35.88 -11.89
CA VAL A 84 -3.97 34.77 -12.62
C VAL A 84 -4.34 33.41 -12.05
N ARG A 85 -5.10 33.36 -10.97
CA ARG A 85 -5.55 32.12 -10.33
C ARG A 85 -6.35 31.27 -11.30
N GLY A 86 -6.01 29.96 -11.39
CA GLY A 86 -6.70 29.01 -12.28
C GLY A 86 -6.28 29.08 -13.75
N LEU A 87 -5.41 30.02 -14.10
CA LEU A 87 -4.84 30.10 -15.46
C LEU A 87 -3.62 29.20 -15.57
N THR A 88 -3.38 28.66 -16.76
CA THR A 88 -2.07 28.07 -17.09
C THR A 88 -1.01 29.14 -17.26
N ALA A 89 0.26 28.79 -17.24
CA ALA A 89 1.36 29.72 -17.49
C ALA A 89 1.19 30.46 -18.84
N GLU A 90 0.76 29.76 -19.88
CA GLU A 90 0.48 30.31 -21.20
C GLU A 90 -0.70 31.29 -21.17
N GLN A 91 -1.82 30.91 -20.55
CA GLN A 91 -2.99 31.78 -20.39
C GLN A 91 -2.66 33.02 -19.56
N ALA A 92 -1.83 32.88 -18.52
CA ALA A 92 -1.35 34.00 -17.72
C ALA A 92 -0.49 34.95 -18.57
N GLY A 93 0.39 34.43 -19.42
CA GLY A 93 1.15 35.23 -20.38
C GLY A 93 0.25 36.07 -21.27
N GLN A 94 -0.75 35.44 -21.90
CA GLN A 94 -1.72 36.12 -22.77
C GLN A 94 -2.54 37.19 -22.00
N ALA A 95 -2.94 36.90 -20.76
CA ALA A 95 -3.66 37.84 -19.91
C ALA A 95 -2.79 39.07 -19.55
N ILE A 96 -1.50 38.84 -19.29
CA ILE A 96 -0.54 39.89 -19.00
C ILE A 96 -0.27 40.77 -20.25
N GLU A 97 -0.12 40.13 -21.43
CA GLU A 97 -0.03 40.85 -22.72
C GLU A 97 -1.22 41.77 -22.93
N GLY A 98 -2.43 41.23 -22.74
CA GLY A 98 -3.65 42.02 -22.83
C GLY A 98 -3.70 43.19 -21.86
N ARG A 99 -3.19 43.00 -20.62
CA ARG A 99 -3.15 44.03 -19.60
C ARG A 99 -2.15 45.13 -19.91
N LEU A 100 -0.96 44.77 -20.42
CA LEU A 100 0.09 45.71 -20.82
C LEU A 100 -0.35 46.54 -22.03
N ARG A 101 -1.04 45.94 -23.00
CA ARG A 101 -1.60 46.62 -24.16
C ARG A 101 -2.75 47.55 -23.75
N GLY A 102 -3.65 47.13 -22.88
CA GLY A 102 -4.79 47.92 -22.42
C GLY A 102 -4.42 49.08 -21.48
N ALA A 103 -3.22 49.04 -20.90
CA ALA A 103 -2.66 50.11 -20.09
C ALA A 103 -1.77 51.09 -20.90
N ASP A 104 -1.73 50.94 -22.24
CA ASP A 104 -0.87 51.72 -23.15
C ASP A 104 0.63 51.68 -22.80
N VAL A 105 1.08 50.64 -22.06
CA VAL A 105 2.49 50.47 -21.69
C VAL A 105 3.31 49.97 -22.88
N LEU A 106 2.77 48.99 -23.62
CA LEU A 106 3.38 48.42 -24.82
C LEU A 106 2.33 48.21 -25.91
N LYS A 107 2.69 48.48 -27.18
CA LYS A 107 1.78 48.28 -28.30
C LYS A 107 1.62 46.82 -28.73
N ASP A 108 2.71 46.06 -28.69
CA ASP A 108 2.79 44.66 -29.06
C ASP A 108 3.66 43.86 -28.06
N PRO A 109 3.17 43.64 -26.85
CA PRO A 109 3.93 42.92 -25.85
C PRO A 109 3.98 41.42 -26.17
N HIS A 110 5.15 40.80 -26.03
CA HIS A 110 5.34 39.36 -26.04
C HIS A 110 5.84 38.91 -24.67
N VAL A 111 5.04 38.11 -23.98
CA VAL A 111 5.26 37.77 -22.58
C VAL A 111 5.38 36.24 -22.40
N SER A 112 6.46 35.81 -21.77
CA SER A 112 6.61 34.43 -21.30
C SER A 112 6.47 34.38 -19.80
N VAL A 113 5.66 33.48 -19.30
CA VAL A 113 5.48 33.21 -17.88
C VAL A 113 5.97 31.81 -17.57
N THR A 114 6.86 31.69 -16.58
CA THR A 114 7.30 30.39 -16.06
C THR A 114 7.03 30.34 -14.56
N VAL A 115 6.47 29.25 -14.08
CA VAL A 115 6.28 29.05 -12.62
C VAL A 115 7.59 28.50 -12.05
N LEU A 116 8.24 29.28 -11.18
CA LEU A 116 9.50 28.90 -10.53
C LEU A 116 9.25 28.03 -9.28
N GLU A 117 8.23 28.40 -8.49
CA GLU A 117 7.86 27.72 -7.26
C GLU A 117 6.34 27.53 -7.22
N PHE A 118 5.90 26.32 -6.97
CA PHE A 118 4.51 25.99 -6.73
C PHE A 118 4.28 25.92 -5.22
N SER A 119 3.52 26.86 -4.66
CA SER A 119 3.25 26.93 -3.23
C SER A 119 2.20 25.95 -2.75
N THR A 120 1.26 25.57 -3.62
CA THR A 120 0.08 24.76 -3.26
C THR A 120 -0.03 23.44 -4.05
N GLN A 121 0.97 23.13 -4.86
CA GLN A 121 0.94 21.92 -5.70
C GLN A 121 1.70 20.76 -5.09
N GLY A 122 1.84 20.73 -3.77
CA GLY A 122 2.33 19.59 -3.03
C GLY A 122 1.18 18.70 -2.55
N VAL A 123 1.42 17.40 -2.52
CA VAL A 123 0.60 16.43 -1.81
C VAL A 123 1.34 16.04 -0.54
N THR A 124 0.63 16.07 0.58
CA THR A 124 1.20 15.66 1.86
C THR A 124 1.04 14.17 2.02
N VAL A 125 2.14 13.43 2.18
CA VAL A 125 2.14 11.98 2.42
C VAL A 125 2.55 11.72 3.86
N LEU A 126 1.68 11.09 4.62
CA LEU A 126 1.82 10.82 6.05
C LEU A 126 1.59 9.34 6.40
N GLY A 127 1.87 8.97 7.64
CA GLY A 127 1.64 7.62 8.16
C GLY A 127 2.79 6.67 7.84
N GLU A 128 2.46 5.42 7.54
CA GLU A 128 3.41 4.32 7.40
C GLU A 128 4.12 4.28 6.04
N VAL A 129 4.82 5.38 5.71
CA VAL A 129 5.75 5.50 4.58
C VAL A 129 7.16 5.76 5.08
N LYS A 130 8.16 5.41 4.29
CA LYS A 130 9.57 5.56 4.72
C LYS A 130 9.99 7.01 4.93
N ASN A 131 9.52 7.92 4.09
CA ASN A 131 9.83 9.34 4.15
C ASN A 131 8.53 10.15 4.12
N PRO A 132 7.87 10.38 5.26
CA PRO A 132 6.72 11.28 5.31
C PRO A 132 7.13 12.72 4.94
N GLY A 133 6.27 13.43 4.22
CA GLY A 133 6.57 14.79 3.79
C GLY A 133 5.63 15.33 2.74
N VAL A 134 5.98 16.50 2.19
CA VAL A 134 5.26 17.13 1.09
C VAL A 134 5.99 16.84 -0.21
N TYR A 135 5.27 16.29 -1.16
CA TYR A 135 5.80 15.90 -2.48
C TYR A 135 5.18 16.77 -3.57
N PRO A 136 5.98 17.37 -4.43
CA PRO A 136 5.46 18.19 -5.52
C PRO A 136 4.71 17.30 -6.53
N LEU A 137 3.50 17.72 -6.91
CA LEU A 137 2.68 17.04 -7.90
C LEU A 137 2.89 17.75 -9.26
N LEU A 138 3.90 17.33 -10.01
CA LEU A 138 4.21 17.88 -11.34
C LEU A 138 3.61 16.97 -12.42
N GLY A 139 2.35 17.21 -12.80
CA GLY A 139 1.63 16.42 -13.80
C GLY A 139 0.61 15.44 -13.20
N ALA A 140 0.11 14.52 -14.00
CA ALA A 140 -0.81 13.46 -13.55
C ALA A 140 -0.01 12.36 -12.85
N HIS A 141 -0.09 12.31 -11.54
CA HIS A 141 0.51 11.27 -10.72
C HIS A 141 -0.58 10.50 -9.98
N GLY A 142 -0.48 9.18 -10.01
CA GLY A 142 -1.35 8.31 -9.24
C GLY A 142 -0.89 8.20 -7.78
N LEU A 143 -1.77 7.67 -6.94
CA LEU A 143 -1.46 7.37 -5.53
C LEU A 143 -0.15 6.58 -5.38
N LEU A 144 0.08 5.59 -6.25
CA LEU A 144 1.27 4.73 -6.19
C LEU A 144 2.57 5.49 -6.45
N ASP A 145 2.55 6.47 -7.38
CA ASP A 145 3.73 7.27 -7.70
C ASP A 145 4.17 8.09 -6.49
N LEU A 146 3.20 8.65 -5.75
CA LEU A 146 3.46 9.44 -4.55
C LEU A 146 3.96 8.59 -3.38
N ILE A 147 3.35 7.41 -3.17
CA ILE A 147 3.85 6.45 -2.18
C ILE A 147 5.28 6.01 -2.53
N SER A 148 5.54 5.78 -3.83
CA SER A 148 6.88 5.40 -4.30
C SER A 148 7.89 6.53 -4.12
N ALA A 149 7.51 7.78 -4.38
CA ALA A 149 8.33 8.96 -4.13
C ALA A 149 8.65 9.13 -2.63
N ALA A 150 7.70 8.76 -1.75
CA ALA A 150 7.90 8.69 -0.30
C ALA A 150 8.78 7.50 0.16
N GLY A 151 9.40 6.78 -0.78
CA GLY A 151 10.27 5.64 -0.51
C GLY A 151 9.54 4.31 -0.33
N GLY A 152 8.22 4.28 -0.59
CA GLY A 152 7.36 3.13 -0.40
C GLY A 152 6.84 3.00 1.03
N GLU A 153 5.96 2.02 1.23
CA GLU A 153 5.40 1.67 2.53
C GLU A 153 6.45 1.09 3.48
N THR A 154 6.22 1.23 4.79
CA THR A 154 7.01 0.54 5.83
C THR A 154 6.52 -0.89 5.99
N THR A 155 7.26 -1.73 6.72
CA THR A 155 6.82 -3.09 7.10
C THR A 155 5.60 -3.07 8.02
N SER A 156 5.38 -1.94 8.70
CA SER A 156 4.26 -1.71 9.60
C SER A 156 3.04 -1.08 8.90
N ALA A 157 3.07 -0.93 7.57
CA ALA A 157 1.97 -0.35 6.83
C ALA A 157 0.74 -1.26 6.80
N GLY A 158 -0.42 -0.65 6.97
CA GLY A 158 -1.74 -1.30 6.88
C GLY A 158 -2.29 -1.30 5.46
N LYS A 159 -3.50 -1.83 5.31
CA LYS A 159 -4.18 -1.99 4.00
C LYS A 159 -4.89 -0.75 3.51
N ASP A 160 -5.19 0.16 4.41
CA ASP A 160 -6.05 1.29 4.12
C ASP A 160 -5.20 2.54 3.94
N VAL A 161 -5.36 3.17 2.79
CA VAL A 161 -4.80 4.49 2.51
C VAL A 161 -5.95 5.46 2.38
N ALA A 162 -5.98 6.46 3.24
CA ALA A 162 -6.96 7.52 3.18
C ALA A 162 -6.42 8.69 2.35
N ILE A 163 -7.18 9.12 1.36
CA ILE A 163 -6.93 10.33 0.59
C ILE A 163 -7.96 11.37 1.02
N THR A 164 -7.49 12.44 1.61
CA THR A 164 -8.32 13.57 2.02
C THR A 164 -8.11 14.70 1.03
N HIS A 165 -9.14 15.04 0.28
CA HIS A 165 -9.09 16.16 -0.65
C HIS A 165 -9.15 17.49 0.09
N HIS A 166 -8.38 18.47 -0.38
CA HIS A 166 -8.37 19.80 0.22
C HIS A 166 -9.74 20.49 0.16
N ASP A 167 -10.51 20.21 -0.89
CA ASP A 167 -11.84 20.80 -1.10
C ASP A 167 -12.93 20.08 -0.30
N ASP A 168 -12.71 18.85 0.18
CA ASP A 168 -13.67 18.03 0.93
C ASP A 168 -12.96 17.23 2.04
N PRO A 169 -12.57 17.89 3.14
CA PRO A 169 -11.81 17.25 4.22
C PRO A 169 -12.64 16.27 5.05
N ASP A 170 -13.97 16.39 5.02
CA ASP A 170 -14.87 15.58 5.84
C ASP A 170 -15.17 14.19 5.25
N HIS A 171 -14.88 13.99 3.95
CA HIS A 171 -15.15 12.74 3.25
C HIS A 171 -13.87 12.13 2.64
N PRO A 172 -12.98 11.53 3.45
CA PRO A 172 -11.79 10.89 2.93
C PRO A 172 -12.12 9.68 2.06
N VAL A 173 -11.46 9.55 0.93
CA VAL A 173 -11.54 8.37 0.06
C VAL A 173 -10.60 7.29 0.60
N ILE A 174 -11.16 6.16 1.05
CA ILE A 174 -10.37 5.05 1.55
C ILE A 174 -10.09 4.06 0.43
N VAL A 175 -8.82 3.91 0.11
CA VAL A 175 -8.30 2.99 -0.91
C VAL A 175 -7.65 1.80 -0.22
N LYS A 176 -8.07 0.58 -0.58
CA LYS A 176 -7.41 -0.64 -0.07
C LYS A 176 -6.26 -1.04 -0.97
N VAL A 177 -5.07 -0.91 -0.46
CA VAL A 177 -3.84 -1.34 -1.15
C VAL A 177 -3.63 -2.82 -0.87
N GLY A 178 -3.78 -3.65 -1.90
CA GLY A 178 -3.59 -5.10 -1.77
C GLY A 178 -2.25 -5.53 -2.37
N SER A 179 -1.56 -6.47 -1.73
CA SER A 179 -0.27 -7.02 -2.17
C SER A 179 -0.35 -7.90 -3.43
N LYS A 180 -1.52 -8.11 -4.05
CA LYS A 180 -1.64 -8.89 -5.27
C LYS A 180 -1.43 -8.02 -6.50
N ALA A 181 -0.32 -8.24 -7.20
CA ALA A 181 -0.10 -7.78 -8.57
C ALA A 181 -1.30 -8.24 -9.43
N GLY A 182 -2.18 -7.32 -9.79
CA GLY A 182 -3.41 -7.58 -10.55
C GLY A 182 -4.61 -6.76 -10.11
N SER A 183 -4.56 -6.10 -8.95
CA SER A 183 -5.61 -5.19 -8.51
C SER A 183 -5.37 -3.78 -9.08
N THR A 184 -5.39 -3.66 -10.39
CA THR A 184 -5.10 -2.42 -11.14
C THR A 184 -6.11 -1.29 -10.86
N VAL A 185 -7.24 -1.61 -10.24
CA VAL A 185 -8.31 -0.65 -10.01
C VAL A 185 -8.06 0.25 -8.78
N ALA A 186 -7.32 -0.24 -7.78
CA ALA A 186 -7.06 0.52 -6.55
C ALA A 186 -5.94 1.57 -6.72
N PHE A 187 -5.10 1.46 -7.75
CA PHE A 187 -3.92 2.30 -7.92
C PHE A 187 -4.16 3.54 -8.81
N ASN A 188 -5.30 3.62 -9.47
CA ASN A 188 -5.61 4.72 -10.39
C ASN A 188 -6.53 5.77 -9.75
N VAL A 189 -6.40 5.99 -8.45
CA VAL A 189 -7.10 7.10 -7.80
C VAL A 189 -6.35 8.37 -8.11
N ASP A 190 -7.08 9.32 -8.70
CA ASP A 190 -6.58 10.65 -9.04
C ASP A 190 -6.28 11.42 -7.77
N VAL A 191 -5.05 11.90 -7.64
CA VAL A 191 -4.60 12.71 -6.52
C VAL A 191 -4.42 14.14 -6.99
N ARG A 192 -4.95 15.09 -6.25
CA ARG A 192 -4.95 16.50 -6.60
C ARG A 192 -3.95 17.28 -5.77
N PRO A 193 -3.45 18.40 -6.29
CA PRO A 193 -2.65 19.32 -5.50
C PRO A 193 -3.37 19.75 -4.22
N GLY A 194 -2.66 19.74 -3.09
CA GLY A 194 -3.23 20.07 -1.78
C GLY A 194 -3.84 18.88 -1.02
N ASP A 195 -3.93 17.71 -1.65
CA ASP A 195 -4.44 16.51 -0.99
C ASP A 195 -3.50 16.01 0.10
N THR A 196 -4.09 15.31 1.06
CA THR A 196 -3.35 14.59 2.09
C THR A 196 -3.57 13.10 1.95
N ILE A 197 -2.49 12.36 1.79
CA ILE A 197 -2.46 10.89 1.74
C ILE A 197 -1.98 10.38 3.09
N MET A 198 -2.77 9.55 3.75
CA MET A 198 -2.42 8.92 5.01
C MET A 198 -2.41 7.40 4.86
N VAL A 199 -1.24 6.80 4.98
CA VAL A 199 -1.07 5.34 5.01
C VAL A 199 -1.30 4.85 6.43
N SER A 200 -2.30 3.96 6.62
CA SER A 200 -2.64 3.42 7.93
C SER A 200 -1.54 2.53 8.49
N HIS A 201 -1.55 2.35 9.81
CA HIS A 201 -0.72 1.35 10.48
C HIS A 201 -1.32 -0.05 10.30
N ALA A 202 -0.48 -1.09 10.25
CA ALA A 202 -0.90 -2.49 10.22
C ALA A 202 -1.66 -2.86 11.50
N GLY A 203 -2.65 -3.73 11.36
CA GLY A 203 -3.38 -4.27 12.50
C GLY A 203 -2.48 -5.06 13.46
N ILE A 204 -2.89 -5.15 14.72
CA ILE A 204 -2.18 -5.89 15.76
C ILE A 204 -3.05 -7.06 16.22
N VAL A 205 -2.46 -8.25 16.26
CA VAL A 205 -3.06 -9.43 16.89
C VAL A 205 -2.36 -9.72 18.21
N TYR A 206 -3.12 -10.02 19.22
CA TYR A 206 -2.58 -10.35 20.54
C TYR A 206 -2.60 -11.87 20.77
N VAL A 207 -1.47 -12.44 21.12
CA VAL A 207 -1.37 -13.85 21.53
C VAL A 207 -1.04 -13.88 23.01
N VAL A 208 -1.92 -14.49 23.80
CA VAL A 208 -1.79 -14.49 25.27
C VAL A 208 -2.03 -15.89 25.85
N GLY A 209 -1.51 -16.12 27.03
CA GLY A 209 -1.63 -17.38 27.75
C GLY A 209 -0.37 -18.24 27.66
N ASP A 210 -0.54 -19.54 27.52
CA ASP A 210 0.53 -20.54 27.64
C ASP A 210 1.28 -20.77 26.31
N VAL A 211 1.96 -19.71 25.86
CA VAL A 211 2.81 -19.65 24.65
C VAL A 211 4.23 -19.23 25.04
N GLY A 212 5.18 -19.45 24.14
CA GLY A 212 6.59 -19.15 24.40
C GLY A 212 6.85 -17.66 24.64
N LYS A 213 6.22 -16.78 23.84
CA LYS A 213 6.32 -15.32 23.96
C LYS A 213 4.95 -14.67 23.79
N PRO A 214 4.20 -14.45 24.89
CA PRO A 214 2.96 -13.67 24.84
C PRO A 214 3.22 -12.23 24.43
N GLY A 215 2.33 -11.63 23.63
CA GLY A 215 2.48 -10.24 23.19
C GLY A 215 1.56 -9.86 22.06
N GLY A 216 1.74 -8.62 21.56
CA GLY A 216 1.12 -8.13 20.34
C GLY A 216 2.04 -8.36 19.14
N PHE A 217 1.47 -8.81 18.04
CA PHE A 217 2.16 -9.08 16.77
C PHE A 217 1.50 -8.31 15.65
N LEU A 218 2.29 -7.59 14.86
CA LEU A 218 1.82 -6.84 13.70
C LEU A 218 1.42 -7.81 12.58
N ILE A 219 0.38 -7.43 11.84
CA ILE A 219 0.02 -8.09 10.58
C ILE A 219 0.88 -7.45 9.47
N GLU A 220 2.16 -7.85 9.42
CA GLU A 220 3.14 -7.27 8.51
C GLU A 220 2.81 -7.50 7.03
N ASN A 221 3.36 -6.64 6.18
CA ASN A 221 3.30 -6.74 4.72
C ASN A 221 1.88 -6.87 4.15
N ASN A 222 0.89 -6.34 4.86
CA ASN A 222 -0.47 -6.37 4.36
C ASN A 222 -1.02 -7.78 4.11
N ASP A 223 -0.40 -8.79 4.73
CA ASP A 223 -0.75 -10.20 4.56
C ASP A 223 -1.84 -10.63 5.55
N ARG A 224 -2.35 -11.86 5.34
CA ARG A 224 -3.32 -12.45 6.26
C ARG A 224 -2.56 -13.23 7.31
N LEU A 225 -2.59 -12.77 8.55
CA LEU A 225 -2.03 -13.53 9.67
C LEU A 225 -3.00 -14.65 10.07
N THR A 226 -2.52 -15.88 10.09
CA THR A 226 -3.32 -17.04 10.52
C THR A 226 -3.01 -17.41 11.97
N VAL A 227 -3.87 -18.26 12.56
CA VAL A 227 -3.66 -18.77 13.92
C VAL A 227 -2.32 -19.49 14.04
N LEU A 228 -1.96 -20.30 13.03
CA LEU A 228 -0.71 -21.04 13.02
C LEU A 228 0.50 -20.10 12.95
N GLN A 229 0.43 -19.08 12.10
CA GLN A 229 1.48 -18.06 11.99
C GLN A 229 1.62 -17.24 13.27
N ALA A 230 0.50 -16.83 13.89
CA ALA A 230 0.51 -16.11 15.15
C ALA A 230 1.14 -16.92 16.29
N ILE A 231 0.84 -18.22 16.37
CA ILE A 231 1.49 -19.13 17.31
C ILE A 231 2.99 -19.28 17.02
N ALA A 232 3.38 -19.33 15.74
CA ALA A 232 4.80 -19.39 15.37
C ALA A 232 5.55 -18.10 15.78
N LEU A 233 4.96 -16.92 15.56
CA LEU A 233 5.50 -15.64 16.02
C LEU A 233 5.61 -15.57 17.54
N ALA A 234 4.66 -16.18 18.27
CA ALA A 234 4.68 -16.33 19.71
C ALA A 234 5.64 -17.43 20.20
N GLN A 235 6.55 -17.91 19.36
CA GLN A 235 7.53 -18.98 19.65
C GLN A 235 6.89 -20.32 20.06
N GLY A 236 5.72 -20.60 19.51
CA GLY A 236 5.00 -21.84 19.77
C GLY A 236 4.22 -21.85 21.08
N THR A 237 3.62 -23.00 21.36
CA THR A 237 2.91 -23.24 22.63
C THR A 237 3.80 -23.99 23.61
N ASN A 238 3.68 -23.69 24.90
CA ASN A 238 4.39 -24.40 25.95
C ASN A 238 3.85 -25.84 26.10
N ARG A 239 4.60 -26.72 26.73
CA ARG A 239 4.21 -28.12 27.00
C ARG A 239 2.95 -28.23 27.85
N THR A 240 2.71 -27.23 28.71
CA THR A 240 1.57 -27.12 29.60
C THR A 240 0.31 -26.59 28.95
N ALA A 241 0.40 -26.11 27.70
CA ALA A 241 -0.72 -25.51 26.98
C ALA A 241 -1.87 -26.49 26.73
N SER A 242 -3.10 -26.01 26.89
CA SER A 242 -4.33 -26.74 26.62
C SER A 242 -4.84 -26.44 25.21
N LEU A 243 -4.28 -27.16 24.21
CA LEU A 243 -4.54 -26.93 22.79
C LEU A 243 -5.99 -27.17 22.35
N ASN A 244 -6.78 -27.87 23.16
CA ASN A 244 -8.20 -28.13 22.85
C ASN A 244 -9.13 -27.01 23.33
N HIS A 245 -8.63 -26.09 24.16
CA HIS A 245 -9.43 -25.04 24.79
C HIS A 245 -8.92 -23.63 24.39
N ALA A 246 -8.13 -23.53 23.33
CA ALA A 246 -7.75 -22.25 22.78
C ALA A 246 -8.98 -21.50 22.24
N LYS A 247 -8.99 -20.20 22.39
CA LYS A 247 -10.10 -19.33 21.99
C LYS A 247 -9.59 -18.14 21.22
N LEU A 248 -10.32 -17.75 20.19
CA LEU A 248 -10.19 -16.47 19.53
C LEU A 248 -11.23 -15.52 20.10
N ILE A 249 -10.79 -14.39 20.61
CA ILE A 249 -11.65 -13.34 21.12
C ILE A 249 -11.61 -12.21 20.09
N ARG A 250 -12.73 -12.00 19.44
CA ARG A 250 -12.92 -10.98 18.42
C ARG A 250 -13.95 -9.96 18.87
N LYS A 251 -13.71 -8.69 18.59
CA LYS A 251 -14.68 -7.63 18.82
C LYS A 251 -15.31 -7.23 17.48
N THR A 252 -16.60 -7.54 17.32
CA THR A 252 -17.38 -7.16 16.13
C THR A 252 -18.50 -6.23 16.58
N ASP A 253 -18.59 -5.05 15.98
CA ASP A 253 -19.60 -4.01 16.30
C ASP A 253 -19.72 -3.68 17.80
N GLY A 254 -18.58 -3.64 18.48
CA GLY A 254 -18.53 -3.36 19.92
C GLY A 254 -18.81 -4.57 20.82
N VAL A 255 -19.31 -5.69 20.26
CA VAL A 255 -19.63 -6.92 20.99
C VAL A 255 -18.43 -7.88 20.97
N ARG A 256 -18.04 -8.37 22.13
CA ARG A 256 -17.00 -9.39 22.28
C ARG A 256 -17.58 -10.78 21.96
N GLN A 257 -17.01 -11.44 20.99
CA GLN A 257 -17.33 -12.83 20.63
C GLN A 257 -16.16 -13.75 20.97
N GLU A 258 -16.45 -14.92 21.52
CA GLU A 258 -15.47 -15.96 21.78
C GLU A 258 -15.69 -17.12 20.82
N VAL A 259 -14.73 -17.40 19.95
CA VAL A 259 -14.75 -18.49 19.00
C VAL A 259 -13.79 -19.58 19.47
N PRO A 260 -14.22 -20.80 19.74
CA PRO A 260 -13.33 -21.88 20.13
C PRO A 260 -12.44 -22.28 18.94
N ILE A 261 -11.13 -22.32 19.17
CA ILE A 261 -10.14 -22.68 18.16
C ILE A 261 -9.61 -24.08 18.44
N PRO A 262 -9.82 -25.04 17.53
CA PRO A 262 -9.31 -26.40 17.70
C PRO A 262 -7.82 -26.48 17.37
N LEU A 263 -7.00 -25.77 18.14
CA LEU A 263 -5.57 -25.54 17.87
C LEU A 263 -4.80 -26.86 17.69
N LYS A 264 -5.13 -27.91 18.44
CA LYS A 264 -4.55 -29.25 18.29
C LYS A 264 -4.82 -29.85 16.90
N LYS A 265 -6.00 -29.60 16.32
CA LYS A 265 -6.36 -30.10 15.00
C LYS A 265 -5.70 -29.27 13.89
N ILE A 266 -5.60 -27.96 14.08
CA ILE A 266 -4.91 -27.05 13.16
C ILE A 266 -3.43 -27.42 13.08
N LEU A 267 -2.76 -27.60 14.22
CA LEU A 267 -1.35 -28.03 14.28
C LEU A 267 -1.11 -29.42 13.67
N ALA A 268 -2.13 -30.26 13.58
CA ALA A 268 -2.06 -31.59 12.98
C ALA A 268 -2.58 -31.64 11.53
N ASP A 269 -2.84 -30.48 10.92
CA ASP A 269 -3.43 -30.33 9.57
C ASP A 269 -4.77 -31.07 9.40
N LYS A 270 -5.58 -31.10 10.48
CA LYS A 270 -6.90 -31.73 10.52
C LYS A 270 -8.07 -30.76 10.65
N ALA A 271 -7.79 -29.48 10.66
CA ALA A 271 -8.77 -28.40 10.64
C ALA A 271 -8.20 -27.21 9.85
N ALA A 272 -9.10 -26.41 9.27
CA ALA A 272 -8.72 -25.20 8.56
C ALA A 272 -8.01 -24.21 9.52
N ASP A 273 -6.98 -23.56 9.01
CA ASP A 273 -6.28 -22.51 9.72
C ASP A 273 -7.06 -21.19 9.60
N GLU A 274 -7.51 -20.66 10.72
CA GLU A 274 -8.33 -19.45 10.81
C GLU A 274 -7.49 -18.21 10.56
N THR A 275 -8.06 -17.24 9.83
CA THR A 275 -7.44 -15.93 9.62
C THR A 275 -7.79 -14.98 10.75
N LEU A 276 -6.78 -14.34 11.29
CA LEU A 276 -6.90 -13.32 12.33
C LEU A 276 -7.09 -11.92 11.72
N ALA A 277 -7.87 -11.11 12.40
CA ALA A 277 -8.11 -9.71 12.05
C ALA A 277 -7.46 -8.77 13.07
N ASP A 278 -7.42 -7.48 12.74
CA ASP A 278 -6.96 -6.46 13.66
C ASP A 278 -7.74 -6.46 14.97
N GLY A 279 -7.00 -6.34 16.09
CA GLY A 279 -7.57 -6.37 17.43
C GLY A 279 -7.97 -7.74 17.95
N ASP A 280 -7.78 -8.82 17.20
CA ASP A 280 -8.05 -10.18 17.65
C ASP A 280 -7.12 -10.60 18.78
N ILE A 281 -7.66 -11.35 19.74
CA ILE A 281 -6.89 -11.92 20.85
C ILE A 281 -6.98 -13.44 20.79
N LEU A 282 -5.86 -14.09 20.51
CA LEU A 282 -5.73 -15.55 20.56
C LEU A 282 -5.29 -15.94 21.99
N PHE A 283 -6.21 -16.56 22.74
CA PHE A 283 -5.96 -17.02 24.10
C PHE A 283 -5.70 -18.53 24.13
N VAL A 284 -4.54 -18.92 24.62
CA VAL A 284 -4.13 -20.31 24.81
C VAL A 284 -4.04 -20.60 26.31
N PRO A 285 -5.02 -21.28 26.92
CA PRO A 285 -4.98 -21.56 28.36
C PRO A 285 -3.96 -22.63 28.73
N SER A 286 -3.51 -22.63 29.96
CA SER A 286 -2.71 -23.71 30.52
C SER A 286 -3.60 -24.88 30.99
N SER A 287 -3.04 -26.10 31.02
CA SER A 287 -3.69 -27.28 31.53
C SER A 287 -3.29 -27.54 32.98
N ALA A 288 -4.23 -27.47 33.90
CA ALA A 288 -3.96 -27.71 35.33
C ALA A 288 -3.32 -29.10 35.60
N ALA A 289 -3.76 -30.12 34.86
CA ALA A 289 -3.20 -31.48 34.98
C ALA A 289 -1.74 -31.55 34.51
N LYS A 290 -1.39 -30.83 33.41
CA LYS A 290 0.00 -30.79 32.92
C LYS A 290 0.90 -29.93 33.80
N ASN A 291 0.36 -28.88 34.42
CA ASN A 291 1.10 -28.07 35.38
C ASN A 291 1.49 -28.88 36.62
N ALA A 292 0.55 -29.65 37.17
CA ALA A 292 0.83 -30.53 38.32
C ALA A 292 1.90 -31.59 38.00
N LEU A 293 1.91 -32.13 36.77
CA LEU A 293 2.95 -33.07 36.31
C LEU A 293 4.33 -32.38 36.19
N ARG A 294 4.39 -31.18 35.64
CA ARG A 294 5.64 -30.40 35.53
C ARG A 294 6.20 -30.09 36.92
N ASP A 295 5.34 -29.65 37.83
CA ASP A 295 5.75 -29.32 39.19
C ASP A 295 6.26 -30.56 39.95
N ALA A 296 5.69 -31.75 39.69
CA ALA A 296 6.19 -33.03 40.18
C ALA A 296 7.54 -33.41 39.57
N GLU A 297 7.75 -33.23 38.25
CA GLU A 297 9.04 -33.47 37.58
C GLU A 297 10.16 -32.56 38.08
N THR A 298 9.85 -31.31 38.42
CA THR A 298 10.82 -30.36 38.97
C THR A 298 11.12 -30.63 40.45
N ALA A 299 10.21 -31.28 41.17
CA ALA A 299 10.38 -31.66 42.60
C ALA A 299 11.20 -32.94 42.81
N LEU A 300 11.31 -33.80 41.77
CA LEU A 300 12.00 -35.09 41.86
C LEU A 300 13.54 -35.10 41.88
N PRO A 301 14.31 -34.10 41.42
CA PRO A 301 15.77 -34.13 41.52
C PRO A 301 16.33 -34.04 42.93
N GLY A 302 15.50 -33.64 43.91
CA GLY A 302 15.93 -33.52 45.32
C GLY A 302 15.93 -34.82 46.12
N VAL A 303 15.20 -35.85 45.70
CA VAL A 303 15.01 -37.09 46.48
C VAL A 303 16.05 -38.17 46.16
N ALA A 304 16.60 -38.15 44.93
CA ALA A 304 17.62 -39.13 44.53
C ALA A 304 19.01 -38.86 45.12
N ALA A 305 19.29 -37.66 45.62
CA ALA A 305 20.59 -37.30 46.22
C ALA A 305 20.68 -37.57 47.71
N ALA A 306 19.56 -37.83 48.42
CA ALA A 306 19.53 -38.04 49.85
C ALA A 306 19.80 -39.51 50.29
N SER A 307 19.85 -40.47 49.34
CA SER A 307 19.94 -41.91 49.67
C SER A 307 21.37 -42.51 49.57
N ILE A 308 22.39 -41.73 49.26
CA ILE A 308 23.75 -42.27 49.02
C ILE A 308 24.71 -42.03 50.20
N TYR A 309 24.30 -41.34 51.25
CA TYR A 309 25.17 -41.13 52.44
C TYR A 309 24.59 -41.77 53.68
N HIS A 310 24.54 -43.11 53.70
CA HIS A 310 24.48 -43.89 54.95
C HIS A 310 25.10 -45.26 54.71
N VAL A 311 26.41 -45.38 54.90
CA VAL A 311 27.10 -46.62 55.19
C VAL A 311 28.09 -46.32 56.31
N PRO A 312 28.14 -47.16 57.40
CA PRO A 312 28.84 -46.95 58.63
C PRO A 312 30.35 -47.02 58.53
#